data_0e50d1a4a4a6a9fe285b5d4977449a42
#
_entry.id   0e50d1a4a4a6a9fe285b5d4977449a42
#
_cell.length_a   1.000
_cell.length_b   1.000
_cell.length_c   1.000
_cell.angle_alpha   90.00
_cell.angle_beta   90.00
_cell.angle_gamma   90.00
#
_symmetry.space_group_name_H-M   'P 1'
#
loop_
_entity.id
_entity.type
_entity.pdbx_description
1 polymer ?
#
loop_
_entity_poly.entity_id
_entity_poly.type
_entity_poly.pdbx_seq_one_letter_code
_entity_poly.pdbx_strand_id
1 'polypeptide(L)'
;MNFHYEVRKMNQTNGYIYVRNHTSYDVDDACKMGKANNIPERDTQYATGEIKRGYFEAVFEVPIEKMGIVERLLQNEFRELNVKYDAGTEFYNKKIITLIEPYLITLGIKYKKLSKQEISDLVRCNRVRKTIKKINIQSLIHILKTKRTNKKYLWNERDYQTKIINFSKDELLSQNKLYIELPTGGGKSYIVYKLFEYLKSEFIIIVSPRKIVNSQNISQKYLQILKDNYIIFNYSTDNNFDEYLTLSNKKIVICCTQSISKIYDKILSNEIIDITIWFDEAHWGIEEWIDTLNNDMNSQFWLLNNRHIKYRIFTSASPDKQKISQNENIFGTLYSPIKVKELIDFNWLSKIKPYVYSENK
;
A
#
# COMPACT_ATOMS: atom_id res chain seq x y z
N MET A 1 -14.10 1.08 -14.68
CA MET A 1 -13.90 2.04 -13.57
C MET A 1 -13.05 3.25 -13.95
N ASN A 2 -12.79 3.49 -15.23
CA ASN A 2 -11.98 4.62 -15.74
C ASN A 2 -12.81 5.83 -16.22
N PHE A 3 -14.14 5.69 -16.36
CA PHE A 3 -14.98 6.77 -16.92
C PHE A 3 -15.11 8.02 -16.04
N HIS A 4 -14.99 7.91 -14.72
CA HIS A 4 -15.09 9.08 -13.82
C HIS A 4 -13.78 9.83 -13.61
N TYR A 5 -12.63 9.26 -13.98
CA TYR A 5 -11.32 9.93 -13.87
C TYR A 5 -11.02 10.74 -15.13
N GLU A 6 -11.46 10.28 -16.30
CA GLU A 6 -11.29 11.02 -17.56
C GLU A 6 -12.25 12.20 -17.70
N VAL A 7 -13.49 12.10 -17.21
CA VAL A 7 -14.47 13.20 -17.25
C VAL A 7 -14.03 14.41 -16.41
N ARG A 8 -13.22 14.22 -15.33
CA ARG A 8 -12.66 15.35 -14.55
C ARG A 8 -11.44 16.01 -15.20
N LYS A 9 -10.75 15.36 -16.11
CA LYS A 9 -9.64 15.97 -16.87
C LYS A 9 -10.12 16.83 -18.02
N MET A 10 -11.32 16.59 -18.54
CA MET A 10 -11.83 17.31 -19.72
C MET A 10 -12.37 18.73 -19.48
N ASN A 11 -12.51 19.19 -18.21
CA ASN A 11 -13.11 20.49 -17.90
C ASN A 11 -12.24 21.40 -17.01
N GLN A 12 -10.94 21.16 -16.87
CA GLN A 12 -10.09 22.08 -16.13
C GLN A 12 -9.59 23.19 -17.07
N THR A 13 -10.25 24.35 -17.02
CA THR A 13 -9.92 25.51 -17.87
C THR A 13 -8.80 26.36 -17.28
N ASN A 14 -8.52 26.25 -15.99
CA ASN A 14 -7.58 27.10 -15.28
C ASN A 14 -6.49 26.28 -14.56
N GLY A 15 -5.28 26.86 -14.54
CA GLY A 15 -4.15 26.43 -13.76
C GLY A 15 -3.70 27.53 -12.81
N TYR A 16 -2.65 27.32 -12.05
CA TYR A 16 -2.21 28.23 -11.00
C TYR A 16 -0.72 28.51 -11.10
N ILE A 17 -0.35 29.79 -10.99
CA ILE A 17 0.99 30.25 -10.64
C ILE A 17 0.96 30.55 -9.14
N TYR A 18 1.93 30.08 -8.39
CA TYR A 18 1.96 30.29 -6.94
C TYR A 18 3.34 30.74 -6.46
N VAL A 19 3.31 31.47 -5.35
CA VAL A 19 4.48 31.74 -4.51
C VAL A 19 4.24 31.06 -3.16
N ARG A 20 5.19 30.24 -2.77
CA ARG A 20 5.14 29.47 -1.52
C ARG A 20 6.25 29.88 -0.59
N ASN A 21 5.91 30.03 0.67
CA ASN A 21 6.83 30.37 1.73
C ASN A 21 6.98 29.21 2.75
N HIS A 22 8.13 29.14 3.40
CA HIS A 22 8.43 28.19 4.45
C HIS A 22 9.45 28.79 5.41
N THR A 23 9.37 28.45 6.69
CA THR A 23 10.29 28.99 7.71
C THR A 23 11.78 28.69 7.44
N SER A 24 12.09 27.61 6.72
CA SER A 24 13.46 27.33 6.30
C SER A 24 13.98 28.25 5.21
N TYR A 25 13.12 29.01 4.53
CA TYR A 25 13.50 29.98 3.47
C TYR A 25 13.70 31.38 4.01
N ASP A 26 13.29 31.61 5.28
CA ASP A 26 13.35 32.95 5.89
C ASP A 26 14.78 33.44 6.13
N VAL A 27 15.73 32.53 6.35
CA VAL A 27 17.14 32.85 6.55
C VAL A 27 17.75 33.56 5.33
N ASP A 28 17.30 33.17 4.12
CA ASP A 28 17.82 33.68 2.86
C ASP A 28 16.87 34.71 2.22
N ASP A 29 15.86 35.17 2.95
CA ASP A 29 14.78 36.03 2.44
C ASP A 29 14.19 35.51 1.14
N ALA A 30 14.02 34.18 1.05
CA ALA A 30 13.64 33.48 -0.15
C ALA A 30 12.18 32.97 -0.08
N CYS A 31 11.60 32.79 -1.26
CA CYS A 31 10.33 32.09 -1.49
C CYS A 31 10.44 31.21 -2.72
N LYS A 32 9.54 30.26 -2.86
CA LYS A 32 9.51 29.36 -4.01
C LYS A 32 8.38 29.75 -4.95
N MET A 33 8.69 30.01 -6.24
CA MET A 33 7.72 30.23 -7.28
C MET A 33 7.56 28.98 -8.15
N GLY A 34 6.34 28.67 -8.56
CA GLY A 34 6.07 27.55 -9.45
C GLY A 34 4.63 27.53 -9.97
N LYS A 35 4.30 26.46 -10.70
CA LYS A 35 2.96 26.25 -11.25
C LYS A 35 2.33 24.97 -10.70
N ALA A 36 1.01 24.90 -10.72
CA ALA A 36 0.25 23.71 -10.37
C ALA A 36 -1.09 23.68 -11.12
N ASN A 37 -1.51 22.48 -11.50
CA ASN A 37 -2.89 22.28 -11.97
C ASN A 37 -3.87 22.31 -10.81
N ASN A 38 -3.41 21.96 -9.61
CA ASN A 38 -4.25 21.84 -8.42
C ASN A 38 -3.46 22.24 -7.17
N ILE A 39 -3.83 23.33 -6.50
CA ILE A 39 -3.16 23.84 -5.29
C ILE A 39 -3.28 22.87 -4.11
N PRO A 40 -4.45 22.28 -3.78
CA PRO A 40 -4.57 21.27 -2.75
C PRO A 40 -3.64 20.06 -2.92
N GLU A 41 -3.48 19.54 -4.13
CA GLU A 41 -2.57 18.43 -4.41
C GLU A 41 -1.12 18.85 -4.25
N ARG A 42 -0.78 20.05 -4.73
CA ARG A 42 0.57 20.61 -4.61
C ARG A 42 0.96 20.84 -3.15
N ASP A 43 0.05 21.36 -2.32
CA ASP A 43 0.25 21.50 -0.88
C ASP A 43 0.53 20.13 -0.20
N THR A 44 -0.14 19.07 -0.65
CA THR A 44 0.09 17.72 -0.14
C THR A 44 1.48 17.17 -0.53
N GLN A 45 1.94 17.44 -1.76
CA GLN A 45 3.27 17.03 -2.22
C GLN A 45 4.38 17.66 -1.38
N TYR A 46 4.26 18.95 -1.06
CA TYR A 46 5.21 19.62 -0.17
C TYR A 46 5.21 19.06 1.25
N ALA A 47 4.05 18.76 1.79
CA ALA A 47 3.90 18.27 3.16
C ALA A 47 4.61 16.92 3.42
N THR A 48 4.97 16.16 2.39
CA THR A 48 5.69 14.88 2.55
C THR A 48 7.17 15.05 2.86
N GLY A 49 7.77 16.21 2.57
CA GLY A 49 9.20 16.49 2.79
C GLY A 49 9.48 17.54 3.86
N GLU A 50 8.48 18.09 4.53
CA GLU A 50 8.62 19.20 5.46
C GLU A 50 8.28 18.83 6.90
N ILE A 51 9.16 19.12 7.85
CA ILE A 51 8.91 18.94 9.29
C ILE A 51 7.85 19.94 9.77
N LYS A 52 7.95 21.20 9.33
CA LYS A 52 6.93 22.24 9.52
C LYS A 52 6.32 22.56 8.17
N ARG A 53 5.02 22.74 8.12
CA ARG A 53 4.32 23.01 6.87
C ARG A 53 4.50 24.45 6.42
N GLY A 54 4.96 24.64 5.19
CA GLY A 54 4.92 25.93 4.54
C GLY A 54 3.51 26.32 4.08
N TYR A 55 3.35 27.51 3.51
CA TYR A 55 2.09 28.09 3.07
C TYR A 55 2.22 28.82 1.74
N PHE A 56 1.12 28.95 1.01
CA PHE A 56 1.05 29.75 -0.20
C PHE A 56 0.81 31.22 0.17
N GLU A 57 1.78 32.07 -0.18
CA GLU A 57 1.72 33.51 0.07
C GLU A 57 0.88 34.23 -0.99
N ALA A 58 1.02 33.81 -2.26
CA ALA A 58 0.23 34.29 -3.37
C ALA A 58 -0.11 33.15 -4.33
N VAL A 59 -1.32 33.20 -4.89
CA VAL A 59 -1.79 32.27 -5.94
C VAL A 59 -2.57 33.05 -6.98
N PHE A 60 -2.18 32.86 -8.24
CA PHE A 60 -2.80 33.46 -9.41
C PHE A 60 -3.41 32.35 -10.27
N GLU A 61 -4.70 32.39 -10.46
CA GLU A 61 -5.41 31.51 -11.36
C GLU A 61 -5.28 32.06 -12.78
N VAL A 62 -4.79 31.26 -13.73
CA VAL A 62 -4.54 31.61 -15.11
C VAL A 62 -5.10 30.54 -16.06
N PRO A 63 -5.40 30.84 -17.33
CA PRO A 63 -5.79 29.84 -18.30
C PRO A 63 -4.75 28.70 -18.37
N ILE A 64 -5.21 27.46 -18.32
CA ILE A 64 -4.31 26.30 -18.19
C ILE A 64 -3.34 26.18 -19.38
N GLU A 65 -3.80 26.52 -20.57
CA GLU A 65 -2.99 26.52 -21.80
C GLU A 65 -1.87 27.55 -21.79
N LYS A 66 -2.03 28.62 -21.00
CA LYS A 66 -1.02 29.72 -20.87
C LYS A 66 -0.11 29.54 -19.66
N MET A 67 -0.48 28.67 -18.71
CA MET A 67 0.22 28.53 -17.44
C MET A 67 1.73 28.24 -17.58
N GLY A 68 2.12 27.36 -18.51
CA GLY A 68 3.52 27.05 -18.78
C GLY A 68 4.31 28.20 -19.41
N ILE A 69 3.64 29.01 -20.24
CA ILE A 69 4.24 30.20 -20.86
C ILE A 69 4.43 31.29 -19.80
N VAL A 70 3.39 31.53 -18.99
CA VAL A 70 3.42 32.52 -17.90
C VAL A 70 4.54 32.22 -16.91
N GLU A 71 4.67 30.95 -16.45
CA GLU A 71 5.77 30.56 -15.55
C GLU A 71 7.14 30.90 -16.17
N ARG A 72 7.36 30.54 -17.43
CA ARG A 72 8.64 30.81 -18.13
C ARG A 72 8.93 32.29 -18.26
N LEU A 73 7.92 33.10 -18.57
CA LEU A 73 8.06 34.55 -18.65
C LEU A 73 8.44 35.16 -17.29
N LEU A 74 7.79 34.71 -16.21
CA LEU A 74 8.12 35.13 -14.85
C LEU A 74 9.54 34.70 -14.45
N GLN A 75 9.96 33.48 -14.80
CA GLN A 75 11.33 33.00 -14.53
C GLN A 75 12.39 33.84 -15.26
N ASN A 76 12.11 34.25 -16.48
CA ASN A 76 13.02 35.09 -17.25
C ASN A 76 13.09 36.52 -16.70
N GLU A 77 11.94 37.12 -16.38
CA GLU A 77 11.85 38.49 -15.84
C GLU A 77 12.56 38.59 -14.48
N PHE A 78 12.30 37.63 -13.60
CA PHE A 78 12.86 37.65 -12.23
C PHE A 78 14.18 36.90 -12.10
N ARG A 79 14.90 36.69 -13.19
CA ARG A 79 16.18 35.94 -13.18
C ARG A 79 17.23 36.56 -12.24
N GLU A 80 17.28 37.88 -12.15
CA GLU A 80 18.17 38.60 -11.24
C GLU A 80 17.81 38.43 -9.76
N LEU A 81 16.54 38.09 -9.46
CA LEU A 81 16.04 37.83 -8.11
C LEU A 81 16.09 36.33 -7.72
N ASN A 82 16.60 35.49 -8.63
CA ASN A 82 16.73 34.08 -8.37
C ASN A 82 17.84 33.82 -7.32
N VAL A 83 17.51 33.15 -6.25
CA VAL A 83 18.44 32.74 -5.20
C VAL A 83 18.99 31.37 -5.60
N LYS A 84 20.30 31.33 -5.85
CA LYS A 84 20.98 30.10 -6.27
C LYS A 84 21.28 29.22 -5.06
N TYR A 85 20.58 28.11 -4.94
CA TYR A 85 20.91 27.01 -4.03
C TYR A 85 21.55 25.85 -4.79
N ASP A 86 22.28 24.99 -4.11
CA ASP A 86 22.99 23.85 -4.71
C ASP A 86 22.08 22.90 -5.50
N ALA A 87 20.80 22.83 -5.16
CA ALA A 87 19.84 21.88 -5.76
C ALA A 87 18.51 22.48 -6.23
N GLY A 88 18.27 23.78 -6.11
CA GLY A 88 16.95 24.37 -6.40
C GLY A 88 17.04 25.58 -7.32
N THR A 89 16.35 25.52 -8.47
CA THR A 89 16.30 26.63 -9.45
C THR A 89 15.04 27.51 -9.35
N GLU A 90 14.09 27.13 -8.48
CA GLU A 90 12.77 27.75 -8.35
C GLU A 90 12.65 28.70 -7.14
N PHE A 91 13.78 29.08 -6.55
CA PHE A 91 13.83 29.97 -5.39
C PHE A 91 14.16 31.41 -5.80
N TYR A 92 13.46 32.35 -5.22
CA TYR A 92 13.55 33.77 -5.52
C TYR A 92 13.51 34.61 -4.26
N ASN A 93 14.13 35.78 -4.30
CA ASN A 93 13.96 36.76 -3.21
C ASN A 93 12.48 37.10 -3.04
N LYS A 94 12.02 37.28 -1.82
CA LYS A 94 10.60 37.56 -1.48
C LYS A 94 10.02 38.78 -2.13
N LYS A 95 10.86 39.69 -2.66
CA LYS A 95 10.43 40.86 -3.46
C LYS A 95 9.54 40.47 -4.62
N ILE A 96 9.70 39.26 -5.20
CA ILE A 96 8.85 38.84 -6.33
C ILE A 96 7.36 38.78 -5.96
N ILE A 97 6.99 38.60 -4.70
CA ILE A 97 5.59 38.50 -4.24
C ILE A 97 4.79 39.75 -4.68
N THR A 98 5.44 40.92 -4.63
CA THR A 98 4.82 42.18 -5.02
C THR A 98 4.99 42.52 -6.51
N LEU A 99 5.91 41.88 -7.22
CA LEU A 99 6.25 42.16 -8.58
C LEU A 99 5.49 41.31 -9.62
N ILE A 100 5.04 40.12 -9.23
CA ILE A 100 4.35 39.17 -10.15
C ILE A 100 3.07 39.82 -10.72
N GLU A 101 2.24 40.38 -9.86
CA GLU A 101 0.95 40.92 -10.30
C GLU A 101 1.08 42.10 -11.29
N PRO A 102 1.90 43.12 -11.02
CA PRO A 102 2.19 44.17 -11.99
C PRO A 102 2.71 43.64 -13.34
N TYR A 103 3.58 42.64 -13.30
CA TYR A 103 4.11 42.03 -14.52
C TYR A 103 3.06 41.27 -15.31
N LEU A 104 2.16 40.53 -14.66
CA LEU A 104 1.03 39.87 -15.32
C LEU A 104 0.12 40.88 -16.04
N ILE A 105 -0.10 42.06 -15.43
CA ILE A 105 -0.86 43.18 -16.04
C ILE A 105 -0.13 43.67 -17.28
N THR A 106 1.17 43.91 -17.20
CA THR A 106 1.98 44.38 -18.33
C THR A 106 1.94 43.40 -19.52
N LEU A 107 1.91 42.11 -19.23
CA LEU A 107 1.80 41.05 -20.24
C LEU A 107 0.39 40.90 -20.83
N GLY A 108 -0.61 41.61 -20.31
CA GLY A 108 -2.01 41.43 -20.72
C GLY A 108 -2.57 40.01 -20.43
N ILE A 109 -2.01 39.32 -19.44
CA ILE A 109 -2.47 38.00 -19.05
C ILE A 109 -3.74 38.12 -18.24
N LYS A 110 -4.80 37.44 -18.67
CA LYS A 110 -6.01 37.32 -17.87
C LYS A 110 -5.73 36.41 -16.65
N TYR A 111 -5.88 36.93 -15.45
CA TYR A 111 -5.67 36.21 -14.21
C TYR A 111 -6.71 36.57 -13.16
N LYS A 112 -6.85 35.72 -12.13
CA LYS A 112 -7.53 36.03 -10.88
C LYS A 112 -6.55 35.76 -9.72
N LYS A 113 -6.23 36.79 -8.94
CA LYS A 113 -5.48 36.65 -7.71
C LYS A 113 -6.41 36.13 -6.62
N LEU A 114 -6.05 35.03 -5.99
CA LEU A 114 -6.81 34.48 -4.89
C LEU A 114 -6.50 35.24 -3.58
N SER A 115 -7.53 35.56 -2.82
CA SER A 115 -7.38 36.09 -1.46
C SER A 115 -6.81 35.05 -0.51
N LYS A 116 -6.23 35.49 0.61
CA LYS A 116 -5.72 34.58 1.66
C LYS A 116 -6.80 33.64 2.18
N GLN A 117 -8.05 34.09 2.25
CA GLN A 117 -9.19 33.26 2.64
C GLN A 117 -9.49 32.18 1.59
N GLU A 118 -9.56 32.53 0.30
CA GLU A 118 -9.77 31.55 -0.78
C GLU A 118 -8.66 30.49 -0.81
N ILE A 119 -7.39 30.89 -0.66
CA ILE A 119 -6.25 29.98 -0.57
C ILE A 119 -6.41 29.02 0.63
N SER A 120 -6.73 29.59 1.79
CA SER A 120 -6.95 28.80 3.01
C SER A 120 -8.10 27.80 2.85
N ASP A 121 -9.19 28.20 2.25
CA ASP A 121 -10.38 27.36 2.03
C ASP A 121 -10.07 26.25 1.02
N LEU A 122 -9.34 26.52 -0.05
CA LEU A 122 -8.89 25.50 -1.00
C LEU A 122 -8.05 24.42 -0.32
N VAL A 123 -7.07 24.80 0.50
CA VAL A 123 -6.20 23.88 1.23
C VAL A 123 -6.95 23.14 2.30
N ARG A 124 -7.86 23.84 3.03
CA ARG A 124 -8.71 23.30 4.11
C ARG A 124 -9.73 22.30 3.57
N CYS A 125 -10.37 22.58 2.44
CA CYS A 125 -11.31 21.65 1.80
C CYS A 125 -10.67 20.30 1.49
N ASN A 126 -9.40 20.28 1.10
CA ASN A 126 -8.70 19.02 0.86
C ASN A 126 -8.38 18.27 2.16
N ARG A 127 -8.06 18.99 3.24
CA ARG A 127 -7.88 18.41 4.58
C ARG A 127 -9.19 17.84 5.13
N VAL A 128 -10.29 18.56 5.00
CA VAL A 128 -11.62 18.10 5.38
C VAL A 128 -12.05 16.90 4.54
N ARG A 129 -11.81 16.89 3.22
CA ARG A 129 -12.06 15.73 2.34
C ARG A 129 -11.23 14.51 2.74
N LYS A 130 -9.97 14.70 3.16
CA LYS A 130 -9.16 13.61 3.72
C LYS A 130 -9.70 13.14 5.06
N THR A 131 -10.18 14.06 5.91
CA THR A 131 -10.81 13.73 7.19
C THR A 131 -12.18 13.08 7.00
N ILE A 132 -12.98 13.55 6.03
CA ILE A 132 -14.27 12.93 5.67
C ILE A 132 -14.05 11.55 5.00
N LYS A 133 -13.02 11.35 4.20
CA LYS A 133 -12.59 9.99 3.78
C LYS A 133 -12.19 9.13 4.97
N LYS A 134 -11.68 9.72 6.06
CA LYS A 134 -11.42 9.03 7.32
C LYS A 134 -12.70 8.61 8.07
N ILE A 135 -13.74 9.43 8.04
CA ILE A 135 -14.99 9.21 8.82
C ILE A 135 -15.88 8.13 8.18
N ASN A 136 -15.60 7.67 6.97
CA ASN A 136 -16.51 6.81 6.23
C ASN A 136 -16.06 5.34 6.11
N ILE A 137 -15.33 4.82 7.13
CA ILE A 137 -15.04 3.38 7.22
C ILE A 137 -16.35 2.58 7.33
N GLN A 138 -17.33 3.07 8.09
CA GLN A 138 -18.65 2.39 8.17
C GLN A 138 -19.38 2.42 6.83
N SER A 139 -19.31 3.48 6.04
CA SER A 139 -19.86 3.50 4.69
C SER A 139 -19.02 2.73 3.68
N LEU A 140 -17.69 2.64 3.88
CA LEU A 140 -16.82 1.70 3.13
C LEU A 140 -17.14 0.25 3.47
N ILE A 141 -17.38 -0.08 4.72
CA ILE A 141 -17.87 -1.40 5.16
C ILE A 141 -19.24 -1.68 4.54
N HIS A 142 -20.12 -0.69 4.48
CA HIS A 142 -21.44 -0.82 3.81
C HIS A 142 -21.27 -0.97 2.29
N ILE A 143 -20.39 -0.20 1.65
CA ILE A 143 -20.09 -0.30 0.21
C ILE A 143 -19.38 -1.64 -0.12
N LEU A 144 -18.53 -2.15 0.76
CA LEU A 144 -17.91 -3.47 0.58
C LEU A 144 -18.93 -4.60 0.79
N LYS A 145 -19.89 -4.42 1.71
CA LYS A 145 -21.02 -5.34 1.85
C LYS A 145 -21.96 -5.33 0.63
N THR A 146 -22.18 -4.17 -0.01
CA THR A 146 -23.05 -4.01 -1.18
C THR A 146 -22.36 -4.29 -2.51
N LYS A 147 -21.04 -4.20 -2.61
CA LYS A 147 -20.26 -4.57 -3.80
C LYS A 147 -19.80 -6.04 -3.81
N ARG A 148 -20.37 -6.90 -3.00
CA ARG A 148 -20.30 -8.34 -3.28
C ARG A 148 -20.99 -8.54 -4.63
N THR A 149 -20.20 -8.54 -5.69
CA THR A 149 -20.70 -8.94 -7.00
C THR A 149 -21.33 -10.29 -6.81
N ASN A 150 -22.58 -10.48 -7.26
CA ASN A 150 -23.30 -11.76 -7.23
C ASN A 150 -22.60 -12.86 -8.05
N LYS A 151 -21.34 -12.67 -8.43
CA LYS A 151 -20.53 -13.65 -9.13
C LYS A 151 -20.08 -14.71 -8.13
N LYS A 152 -20.83 -15.79 -8.05
CA LYS A 152 -20.48 -16.99 -7.31
C LYS A 152 -19.32 -17.67 -8.04
N TYR A 153 -18.14 -17.69 -7.44
CA TYR A 153 -17.02 -18.47 -7.96
C TYR A 153 -17.22 -19.93 -7.56
N LEU A 154 -17.41 -20.78 -8.55
CA LEU A 154 -17.46 -22.24 -8.35
C LEU A 154 -16.00 -22.73 -8.24
N TRP A 155 -15.62 -23.16 -7.07
CA TRP A 155 -14.34 -23.83 -6.85
C TRP A 155 -14.50 -25.32 -7.10
N ASN A 156 -13.69 -25.85 -8.01
CA ASN A 156 -13.56 -27.29 -8.20
C ASN A 156 -12.31 -27.71 -7.43
N GLU A 157 -12.51 -28.19 -6.18
CA GLU A 157 -11.43 -28.66 -5.33
C GLU A 157 -10.84 -29.94 -5.92
N ARG A 158 -9.54 -29.97 -6.06
CA ARG A 158 -8.81 -31.10 -6.63
C ARG A 158 -8.41 -32.06 -5.52
N ASP A 159 -8.35 -33.38 -5.82
CA ASP A 159 -8.08 -34.42 -4.83
C ASP A 159 -6.81 -34.16 -4.00
N TYR A 160 -5.74 -33.69 -4.65
CA TYR A 160 -4.52 -33.35 -3.92
C TYR A 160 -4.71 -32.18 -2.98
N GLN A 161 -5.56 -31.20 -3.30
CA GLN A 161 -5.84 -30.06 -2.43
C GLN A 161 -6.61 -30.52 -1.19
N THR A 162 -7.58 -31.40 -1.35
CA THR A 162 -8.30 -32.02 -0.24
C THR A 162 -7.33 -32.75 0.70
N LYS A 163 -6.40 -33.54 0.16
CA LYS A 163 -5.38 -34.23 0.96
C LYS A 163 -4.49 -33.24 1.71
N ILE A 164 -4.04 -32.16 1.06
CA ILE A 164 -3.24 -31.11 1.70
C ILE A 164 -4.01 -30.43 2.82
N ILE A 165 -5.26 -30.06 2.58
CA ILE A 165 -6.10 -29.39 3.56
C ILE A 165 -6.30 -30.26 4.80
N ASN A 166 -6.59 -31.56 4.63
CA ASN A 166 -6.81 -32.46 5.75
C ASN A 166 -5.53 -32.66 6.56
N PHE A 167 -4.41 -32.98 5.92
CA PHE A 167 -3.11 -33.06 6.60
C PHE A 167 -2.77 -31.77 7.35
N SER A 168 -2.95 -30.62 6.71
CA SER A 168 -2.62 -29.32 7.30
C SER A 168 -3.50 -28.97 8.52
N LYS A 169 -4.75 -29.42 8.55
CA LYS A 169 -5.62 -29.26 9.74
C LYS A 169 -5.05 -29.99 10.92
N ASP A 170 -4.70 -31.28 10.75
CA ASP A 170 -4.18 -32.12 11.80
C ASP A 170 -2.84 -31.56 12.34
N GLU A 171 -1.93 -31.18 11.47
CA GLU A 171 -0.66 -30.55 11.84
C GLU A 171 -0.83 -29.24 12.59
N LEU A 172 -1.70 -28.34 12.11
CA LEU A 172 -1.95 -27.08 12.80
C LEU A 172 -2.59 -27.25 14.15
N LEU A 173 -3.45 -28.25 14.35
CA LEU A 173 -4.03 -28.54 15.64
C LEU A 173 -3.02 -29.16 16.63
N SER A 174 -2.04 -29.94 16.13
CA SER A 174 -1.03 -30.59 16.95
C SER A 174 0.18 -29.68 17.26
N GLN A 175 0.69 -28.94 16.28
CA GLN A 175 1.94 -28.19 16.37
C GLN A 175 1.79 -26.67 16.31
N ASN A 176 0.60 -26.17 15.95
CA ASN A 176 0.28 -24.74 15.76
C ASN A 176 1.04 -24.06 14.59
N LYS A 177 1.76 -24.81 13.78
CA LYS A 177 2.59 -24.31 12.69
C LYS A 177 2.80 -25.37 11.61
N LEU A 178 2.96 -24.91 10.37
CA LEU A 178 3.16 -25.78 9.22
C LEU A 178 3.79 -25.01 8.07
N TYR A 179 4.75 -25.64 7.39
CA TYR A 179 5.31 -25.13 6.14
C TYR A 179 4.82 -25.97 4.95
N ILE A 180 4.14 -25.35 3.98
CA ILE A 180 3.63 -26.03 2.78
C ILE A 180 4.47 -25.62 1.58
N GLU A 181 5.21 -26.55 1.00
CA GLU A 181 5.83 -26.40 -0.31
C GLU A 181 4.82 -26.76 -1.38
N LEU A 182 4.43 -25.79 -2.21
CA LEU A 182 3.51 -26.04 -3.30
C LEU A 182 3.89 -25.19 -4.53
N PRO A 183 3.99 -25.80 -5.72
CA PRO A 183 4.34 -25.07 -6.93
C PRO A 183 3.44 -23.87 -7.21
N THR A 184 3.98 -22.87 -7.93
CA THR A 184 3.18 -21.76 -8.45
C THR A 184 2.05 -22.31 -9.32
N GLY A 185 0.83 -21.80 -9.11
CA GLY A 185 -0.37 -22.34 -9.77
C GLY A 185 -0.98 -23.58 -9.09
N GLY A 186 -0.32 -24.17 -8.09
CA GLY A 186 -0.84 -25.32 -7.33
C GLY A 186 -2.00 -25.01 -6.38
N GLY A 187 -2.38 -23.73 -6.24
CA GLY A 187 -3.54 -23.33 -5.43
C GLY A 187 -3.23 -23.01 -3.97
N LYS A 188 -2.01 -22.55 -3.63
CA LYS A 188 -1.61 -22.13 -2.27
C LYS A 188 -2.68 -21.28 -1.58
N SER A 189 -3.11 -20.18 -2.20
CA SER A 189 -4.09 -19.28 -1.60
C SER A 189 -5.45 -19.97 -1.34
N TYR A 190 -5.89 -20.84 -2.24
CA TYR A 190 -7.13 -21.60 -2.03
C TYR A 190 -7.05 -22.50 -0.79
N ILE A 191 -5.96 -23.25 -0.66
CA ILE A 191 -5.72 -24.15 0.46
C ILE A 191 -5.69 -23.37 1.77
N VAL A 192 -4.93 -22.26 1.82
CA VAL A 192 -4.81 -21.46 3.04
C VAL A 192 -6.16 -20.83 3.43
N TYR A 193 -6.97 -20.35 2.49
CA TYR A 193 -8.31 -19.85 2.80
C TYR A 193 -9.26 -20.93 3.32
N LYS A 194 -9.12 -22.19 2.87
CA LYS A 194 -9.82 -23.34 3.45
C LYS A 194 -9.37 -23.62 4.90
N LEU A 195 -8.09 -23.42 5.19
CA LEU A 195 -7.58 -23.52 6.56
C LEU A 195 -8.11 -22.38 7.44
N PHE A 196 -8.17 -21.15 6.95
CA PHE A 196 -8.79 -20.02 7.67
C PHE A 196 -10.26 -20.30 8.00
N GLU A 197 -11.03 -20.81 7.04
CA GLU A 197 -12.43 -21.20 7.26
C GLU A 197 -12.56 -22.30 8.31
N TYR A 198 -11.61 -23.22 8.36
CA TYR A 198 -11.60 -24.28 9.36
C TYR A 198 -11.20 -23.78 10.76
N LEU A 199 -10.13 -22.99 10.86
CA LEU A 199 -9.60 -22.47 12.12
C LEU A 199 -10.50 -21.40 12.74
N LYS A 200 -11.31 -20.71 11.94
CA LYS A 200 -12.28 -19.65 12.35
C LYS A 200 -11.68 -18.56 13.23
N SER A 201 -10.42 -18.23 13.01
CA SER A 201 -9.69 -17.24 13.80
C SER A 201 -10.36 -15.88 13.76
N GLU A 202 -10.37 -15.18 14.89
CA GLU A 202 -10.94 -13.83 14.99
C GLU A 202 -10.05 -12.79 14.30
N PHE A 203 -8.75 -13.03 14.28
CA PHE A 203 -7.76 -12.15 13.70
C PHE A 203 -6.80 -12.91 12.78
N ILE A 204 -6.79 -12.54 11.51
CA ILE A 204 -5.93 -13.14 10.49
C ILE A 204 -4.94 -12.10 9.99
N ILE A 205 -3.67 -12.45 9.92
CA ILE A 205 -2.63 -11.62 9.29
C ILE A 205 -2.09 -12.35 8.07
N ILE A 206 -2.09 -11.68 6.92
CA ILE A 206 -1.51 -12.19 5.68
C ILE A 206 -0.29 -11.33 5.36
N VAL A 207 0.88 -11.97 5.32
CA VAL A 207 2.16 -11.32 5.04
C VAL A 207 2.65 -11.80 3.69
N SER A 208 2.99 -10.89 2.79
CA SER A 208 3.54 -11.23 1.48
C SER A 208 4.73 -10.34 1.13
N PRO A 209 5.62 -10.77 0.22
CA PRO A 209 6.82 -9.98 -0.09
C PRO A 209 6.53 -8.71 -0.88
N ARG A 210 5.40 -8.62 -1.59
CA ARG A 210 5.11 -7.50 -2.51
C ARG A 210 3.65 -7.04 -2.44
N LYS A 211 3.44 -5.73 -2.55
CA LYS A 211 2.11 -5.10 -2.54
C LYS A 211 1.13 -5.64 -3.59
N ILE A 212 1.61 -6.04 -4.76
CA ILE A 212 0.76 -6.59 -5.81
C ILE A 212 0.15 -7.94 -5.43
N VAL A 213 0.89 -8.75 -4.66
CA VAL A 213 0.41 -10.04 -4.14
C VAL A 213 -0.69 -9.84 -3.11
N ASN A 214 -0.61 -8.76 -2.31
CA ASN A 214 -1.65 -8.40 -1.36
C ASN A 214 -3.03 -8.29 -2.01
N SER A 215 -3.12 -7.59 -3.15
CA SER A 215 -4.38 -7.41 -3.85
C SER A 215 -4.94 -8.72 -4.42
N GLN A 216 -4.07 -9.65 -4.80
CA GLN A 216 -4.47 -10.99 -5.26
C GLN A 216 -5.01 -11.83 -4.10
N ASN A 217 -4.34 -11.79 -2.94
CA ASN A 217 -4.71 -12.57 -1.77
C ASN A 217 -6.04 -12.14 -1.15
N ILE A 218 -6.44 -10.88 -1.25
CA ILE A 218 -7.76 -10.39 -0.80
C ILE A 218 -8.81 -10.31 -1.92
N SER A 219 -8.62 -11.03 -3.01
CA SER A 219 -9.61 -11.05 -4.09
C SER A 219 -10.91 -11.74 -3.67
N GLN A 220 -12.04 -11.28 -4.22
CA GLN A 220 -13.38 -11.79 -3.91
C GLN A 220 -13.50 -13.31 -4.06
N LYS A 221 -12.77 -13.90 -5.02
CA LYS A 221 -12.77 -15.34 -5.23
C LYS A 221 -12.29 -16.14 -4.00
N TYR A 222 -11.32 -15.63 -3.25
CA TYR A 222 -10.83 -16.28 -2.02
C TYR A 222 -11.70 -15.94 -0.81
N LEU A 223 -12.10 -14.68 -0.68
CA LEU A 223 -12.94 -14.23 0.42
C LEU A 223 -14.30 -14.96 0.48
N GLN A 224 -14.82 -15.42 -0.65
CA GLN A 224 -16.06 -16.22 -0.71
C GLN A 224 -15.91 -17.62 -0.08
N ILE A 225 -14.69 -18.09 0.16
CA ILE A 225 -14.44 -19.36 0.86
C ILE A 225 -14.79 -19.22 2.35
N LEU A 226 -14.57 -18.01 2.90
CA LEU A 226 -14.88 -17.71 4.30
C LEU A 226 -16.39 -17.51 4.46
N LYS A 227 -17.00 -18.25 5.38
CA LYS A 227 -18.44 -18.14 5.71
C LYS A 227 -18.70 -16.95 6.62
N ASP A 228 -17.74 -16.66 7.51
CA ASP A 228 -17.83 -15.55 8.43
C ASP A 228 -17.56 -14.20 7.74
N ASN A 229 -18.10 -13.14 8.32
CA ASN A 229 -17.91 -11.79 7.82
C ASN A 229 -16.63 -11.18 8.40
N TYR A 230 -15.56 -11.19 7.62
CA TYR A 230 -14.33 -10.50 7.93
C TYR A 230 -14.32 -9.09 7.36
N ILE A 231 -13.85 -8.13 8.14
CA ILE A 231 -13.43 -6.83 7.65
C ILE A 231 -11.95 -6.90 7.27
N ILE A 232 -11.58 -6.22 6.19
CA ILE A 232 -10.24 -6.32 5.61
C ILE A 232 -9.54 -4.98 5.70
N PHE A 233 -8.29 -5.00 6.13
CA PHE A 233 -7.38 -3.86 6.14
C PHE A 233 -6.14 -4.16 5.32
N ASN A 234 -5.92 -3.41 4.25
CA ASN A 234 -4.69 -3.46 3.48
C ASN A 234 -3.73 -2.38 3.97
N TYR A 235 -2.72 -2.76 4.70
CA TYR A 235 -1.75 -1.86 5.32
C TYR A 235 -0.98 -0.97 4.32
N SER A 236 -0.99 -1.34 3.04
CA SER A 236 -0.32 -0.57 1.97
C SER A 236 -1.18 0.56 1.40
N THR A 237 -2.51 0.50 1.54
CA THR A 237 -3.46 1.40 0.88
C THR A 237 -4.43 2.07 1.84
N ASP A 238 -4.71 1.44 2.98
CA ASP A 238 -5.72 1.89 3.90
C ASP A 238 -5.10 2.75 5.01
N ASN A 239 -5.91 3.64 5.58
CA ASN A 239 -5.49 4.53 6.65
C ASN A 239 -6.33 4.24 7.90
N ASN A 240 -5.85 4.66 9.09
CA ASN A 240 -6.54 4.51 10.37
C ASN A 240 -6.60 3.06 10.89
N PHE A 241 -5.46 2.44 10.97
CA PHE A 241 -5.35 1.09 11.52
C PHE A 241 -5.87 1.00 12.96
N ASP A 242 -5.63 2.02 13.79
CA ASP A 242 -6.12 2.05 15.18
C ASP A 242 -7.66 2.01 15.24
N GLU A 243 -8.36 2.78 14.41
CA GLU A 243 -9.82 2.76 14.33
C GLU A 243 -10.33 1.39 13.82
N TYR A 244 -9.64 0.81 12.84
CA TYR A 244 -9.97 -0.54 12.38
C TYR A 244 -9.86 -1.58 13.48
N LEU A 245 -8.86 -1.49 14.37
CA LEU A 245 -8.68 -2.43 15.48
C LEU A 245 -9.82 -2.37 16.49
N THR A 246 -10.49 -1.20 16.68
CA THR A 246 -11.62 -1.06 17.62
C THR A 246 -12.92 -1.71 17.15
N LEU A 247 -13.04 -2.07 15.88
CA LEU A 247 -14.25 -2.70 15.35
C LEU A 247 -14.44 -4.10 15.93
N SER A 248 -15.68 -4.47 16.24
CA SER A 248 -16.02 -5.77 16.85
C SER A 248 -16.05 -6.96 15.88
N ASN A 249 -15.77 -6.73 14.59
CA ASN A 249 -15.83 -7.77 13.56
C ASN A 249 -14.56 -8.66 13.58
N LYS A 250 -14.68 -9.86 13.02
CA LYS A 250 -13.51 -10.65 12.62
C LYS A 250 -12.66 -9.88 11.61
N LYS A 251 -11.36 -10.00 11.69
CA LYS A 251 -10.42 -9.12 11.00
C LYS A 251 -9.43 -9.88 10.12
N ILE A 252 -9.17 -9.33 8.91
CA ILE A 252 -8.05 -9.74 8.07
C ILE A 252 -7.18 -8.51 7.82
N VAL A 253 -5.93 -8.56 8.28
CA VAL A 253 -4.90 -7.57 7.97
C VAL A 253 -3.97 -8.14 6.93
N ILE A 254 -3.74 -7.39 5.84
CA ILE A 254 -2.74 -7.79 4.86
C ILE A 254 -1.64 -6.73 4.77
N CYS A 255 -0.40 -7.19 4.80
CA CYS A 255 0.77 -6.33 4.78
C CYS A 255 1.95 -6.95 4.00
N CYS A 256 2.96 -6.13 3.74
CA CYS A 256 4.24 -6.64 3.24
C CYS A 256 5.19 -6.94 4.41
N THR A 257 6.16 -7.82 4.19
CA THR A 257 7.20 -8.18 5.15
C THR A 257 7.86 -6.95 5.80
N GLN A 258 8.15 -5.90 5.00
CA GLN A 258 8.76 -4.66 5.53
C GLN A 258 7.82 -3.82 6.42
N SER A 259 6.53 -4.09 6.38
CA SER A 259 5.54 -3.32 7.15
C SER A 259 5.07 -4.03 8.42
N ILE A 260 5.41 -5.30 8.59
CA ILE A 260 4.89 -6.12 9.70
C ILE A 260 5.37 -5.62 11.07
N SER A 261 6.58 -5.05 11.15
CA SER A 261 7.12 -4.43 12.37
C SER A 261 6.21 -3.33 12.93
N LYS A 262 5.55 -2.57 12.06
CA LYS A 262 4.63 -1.49 12.46
C LYS A 262 3.32 -2.02 13.06
N ILE A 263 2.97 -3.27 12.77
CA ILE A 263 1.78 -3.94 13.30
C ILE A 263 2.07 -4.53 14.68
N TYR A 264 3.34 -4.88 14.96
CA TYR A 264 3.80 -5.44 16.21
C TYR A 264 3.36 -4.61 17.44
N ASP A 265 3.73 -3.32 17.47
CA ASP A 265 3.41 -2.43 18.59
C ASP A 265 1.89 -2.31 18.80
N LYS A 266 1.13 -2.32 17.71
CA LYS A 266 -0.34 -2.22 17.75
C LYS A 266 -1.00 -3.49 18.28
N ILE A 267 -0.46 -4.66 17.97
CA ILE A 267 -0.95 -5.93 18.51
C ILE A 267 -0.70 -6.01 20.01
N LEU A 268 0.51 -5.62 20.46
CA LEU A 268 0.84 -5.61 21.87
C LEU A 268 -0.01 -4.61 22.66
N SER A 269 -0.13 -3.36 22.19
CA SER A 269 -0.87 -2.29 22.88
C SER A 269 -2.38 -2.55 22.96
N ASN A 270 -2.94 -3.35 22.06
CA ASN A 270 -4.35 -3.74 22.07
C ASN A 270 -4.58 -5.19 22.61
N GLU A 271 -3.55 -5.84 23.13
CA GLU A 271 -3.60 -7.20 23.69
C GLU A 271 -4.28 -8.22 22.77
N ILE A 272 -4.09 -8.09 21.45
CA ILE A 272 -4.71 -8.99 20.49
C ILE A 272 -4.08 -10.38 20.60
N ILE A 273 -4.91 -11.38 20.75
CA ILE A 273 -4.54 -12.80 20.89
C ILE A 273 -5.26 -13.67 19.85
N ASP A 274 -4.97 -14.96 19.82
CA ASP A 274 -5.57 -15.96 18.91
C ASP A 274 -5.39 -15.61 17.41
N ILE A 275 -4.25 -15.01 17.07
CA ILE A 275 -3.93 -14.63 15.71
C ILE A 275 -3.55 -15.87 14.89
N THR A 276 -4.15 -15.99 13.70
CA THR A 276 -3.61 -16.85 12.64
C THR A 276 -2.80 -16.00 11.67
N ILE A 277 -1.53 -16.32 11.49
CA ILE A 277 -0.66 -15.63 10.53
C ILE A 277 -0.29 -16.55 9.36
N TRP A 278 -0.39 -16.01 8.15
CA TRP A 278 0.07 -16.64 6.93
C TRP A 278 1.20 -15.85 6.29
N PHE A 279 2.35 -16.49 6.14
CA PHE A 279 3.50 -15.96 5.41
C PHE A 279 3.48 -16.55 4.00
N ASP A 280 3.02 -15.77 3.03
CA ASP A 280 3.00 -16.14 1.63
C ASP A 280 4.35 -15.85 0.99
N GLU A 281 4.85 -16.81 0.18
CA GLU A 281 6.20 -16.81 -0.37
C GLU A 281 7.28 -16.60 0.72
N ALA A 282 7.20 -17.41 1.78
CA ALA A 282 7.99 -17.27 3.01
C ALA A 282 9.52 -17.31 2.80
N HIS A 283 9.99 -17.87 1.66
CA HIS A 283 11.39 -17.82 1.26
C HIS A 283 11.92 -16.39 1.03
N TRP A 284 11.02 -15.38 0.90
CA TRP A 284 11.38 -13.98 0.83
C TRP A 284 11.30 -13.33 2.21
N GLY A 285 12.43 -13.20 2.89
CA GLY A 285 12.61 -12.43 4.12
C GLY A 285 12.21 -13.15 5.41
N ILE A 286 11.33 -14.18 5.38
CA ILE A 286 10.93 -14.88 6.61
C ILE A 286 11.89 -16.00 6.97
N GLU A 287 12.37 -16.76 5.99
CA GLU A 287 13.42 -17.77 6.22
C GLU A 287 14.73 -17.11 6.66
N GLU A 288 15.01 -15.88 6.20
CA GLU A 288 16.18 -15.09 6.59
C GLU A 288 16.10 -14.60 8.04
N TRP A 289 14.89 -14.44 8.61
CA TRP A 289 14.73 -14.02 10.00
C TRP A 289 15.35 -15.00 11.00
N ILE A 290 15.57 -16.24 10.61
CA ILE A 290 16.30 -17.22 11.46
C ILE A 290 17.69 -16.73 11.79
N ASP A 291 18.38 -16.10 10.84
CA ASP A 291 19.76 -15.65 11.00
C ASP A 291 19.86 -14.46 11.98
N THR A 292 18.78 -13.70 12.13
CA THR A 292 18.70 -12.54 13.05
C THR A 292 17.85 -12.80 14.29
N LEU A 293 17.29 -14.01 14.45
CA LEU A 293 16.29 -14.34 15.47
C LEU A 293 16.72 -14.00 16.89
N ASN A 294 17.97 -14.24 17.24
CA ASN A 294 18.47 -13.99 18.59
C ASN A 294 18.65 -12.52 18.94
N ASN A 295 18.71 -11.65 17.93
CA ASN A 295 19.01 -10.22 18.07
C ASN A 295 17.86 -9.30 17.66
N ASP A 296 16.79 -9.83 17.08
CA ASP A 296 15.64 -9.07 16.59
C ASP A 296 14.35 -9.46 17.30
N MET A 297 13.87 -8.59 18.18
CA MET A 297 12.63 -8.78 18.93
C MET A 297 11.39 -8.93 18.00
N ASN A 298 11.41 -8.31 16.85
CA ASN A 298 10.31 -8.41 15.89
C ASN A 298 10.23 -9.83 15.30
N SER A 299 11.36 -10.38 14.87
CA SER A 299 11.44 -11.76 14.39
C SER A 299 11.04 -12.77 15.47
N GLN A 300 11.52 -12.58 16.72
CA GLN A 300 11.12 -13.41 17.85
C GLN A 300 9.61 -13.39 18.09
N PHE A 301 9.00 -12.22 18.06
CA PHE A 301 7.56 -12.09 18.24
C PHE A 301 6.78 -12.88 17.19
N TRP A 302 7.08 -12.65 15.90
CA TRP A 302 6.31 -13.27 14.83
C TRP A 302 6.55 -14.78 14.71
N LEU A 303 7.75 -15.26 15.04
CA LEU A 303 8.11 -16.66 14.88
C LEU A 303 7.93 -17.49 16.15
N LEU A 304 8.11 -16.93 17.34
CA LEU A 304 8.14 -17.68 18.60
C LEU A 304 7.01 -17.35 19.58
N ASN A 305 6.40 -16.17 19.50
CA ASN A 305 5.39 -15.78 20.47
C ASN A 305 4.08 -16.57 20.29
N ASN A 306 3.83 -17.52 21.15
CA ASN A 306 2.61 -18.36 21.12
C ASN A 306 1.45 -17.78 21.96
N ARG A 307 1.67 -16.72 22.74
CA ARG A 307 0.60 -16.05 23.50
C ARG A 307 -0.32 -15.29 22.57
N HIS A 308 0.25 -14.54 21.62
CA HIS A 308 -0.52 -13.74 20.67
C HIS A 308 -0.84 -14.49 19.39
N ILE A 309 0.11 -15.28 18.87
CA ILE A 309 -0.01 -15.97 17.60
C ILE A 309 -0.26 -17.46 17.83
N LYS A 310 -1.48 -17.87 17.56
CA LYS A 310 -1.93 -19.24 17.77
C LYS A 310 -1.51 -20.16 16.65
N TYR A 311 -1.67 -19.73 15.40
CA TYR A 311 -1.33 -20.55 14.24
C TYR A 311 -0.43 -19.81 13.27
N ARG A 312 0.59 -20.50 12.75
CA ARG A 312 1.52 -20.02 11.73
C ARG A 312 1.48 -20.92 10.51
N ILE A 313 1.17 -20.34 9.36
CA ILE A 313 1.14 -21.05 8.08
C ILE A 313 2.20 -20.39 7.19
N PHE A 314 3.16 -21.19 6.75
CA PHE A 314 4.19 -20.74 5.81
C PHE A 314 3.94 -21.41 4.47
N THR A 315 4.03 -20.67 3.37
CA THR A 315 3.90 -21.23 2.03
C THR A 315 4.99 -20.71 1.09
N SER A 316 5.53 -21.59 0.26
CA SER A 316 6.50 -21.25 -0.79
C SER A 316 6.44 -22.24 -1.94
N ALA A 317 6.90 -21.81 -3.12
CA ALA A 317 7.15 -22.70 -4.23
C ALA A 317 8.62 -23.21 -4.26
N SER A 318 9.51 -22.54 -3.55
CA SER A 318 10.96 -22.79 -3.54
C SER A 318 11.56 -22.55 -2.16
N PRO A 319 11.19 -23.36 -1.14
CA PRO A 319 11.72 -23.20 0.20
C PRO A 319 13.18 -23.65 0.31
N ASP A 320 13.92 -23.08 1.25
CA ASP A 320 15.19 -23.64 1.70
C ASP A 320 14.92 -24.82 2.65
N LYS A 321 14.87 -26.02 2.07
CA LYS A 321 14.50 -27.25 2.79
C LYS A 321 15.45 -27.56 3.94
N GLN A 322 16.74 -27.29 3.77
CA GLN A 322 17.74 -27.53 4.80
C GLN A 322 17.52 -26.59 5.99
N LYS A 323 17.37 -25.29 5.72
CA LYS A 323 17.11 -24.29 6.75
C LYS A 323 15.82 -24.58 7.50
N ILE A 324 14.75 -24.97 6.82
CA ILE A 324 13.46 -25.29 7.44
C ILE A 324 13.57 -26.53 8.32
N SER A 325 14.19 -27.62 7.82
CA SER A 325 14.36 -28.86 8.59
C SER A 325 15.25 -28.69 9.82
N GLN A 326 16.23 -27.80 9.76
CA GLN A 326 17.07 -27.45 10.91
C GLN A 326 16.34 -26.60 11.96
N ASN A 327 15.23 -25.96 11.58
CA ASN A 327 14.43 -25.06 12.41
C ASN A 327 12.95 -25.46 12.45
N GLU A 328 12.68 -26.76 12.55
CA GLU A 328 11.33 -27.33 12.60
C GLU A 328 10.55 -26.82 13.82
N ASN A 329 11.25 -26.54 14.93
CA ASN A 329 10.67 -25.91 16.11
C ASN A 329 10.06 -24.52 15.82
N ILE A 330 10.40 -23.88 14.72
CA ILE A 330 9.90 -22.56 14.29
C ILE A 330 8.88 -22.71 13.17
N PHE A 331 9.24 -23.45 12.13
CA PHE A 331 8.43 -23.57 10.91
C PHE A 331 7.38 -24.70 10.95
N GLY A 332 7.55 -25.66 11.87
CA GLY A 332 6.77 -26.90 11.88
C GLY A 332 7.21 -27.85 10.78
N THR A 333 6.38 -28.85 10.53
CA THR A 333 6.62 -29.84 9.48
C THR A 333 6.67 -29.22 8.09
N LEU A 334 7.72 -29.51 7.32
CA LEU A 334 7.79 -29.18 5.91
C LEU A 334 7.01 -30.21 5.10
N TYR A 335 5.87 -29.84 4.57
CA TYR A 335 5.00 -30.70 3.76
C TYR A 335 5.07 -30.36 2.29
N SER A 336 5.59 -31.31 1.50
CA SER A 336 5.81 -31.20 0.04
C SER A 336 4.97 -32.24 -0.71
N PRO A 337 3.65 -32.05 -0.84
CA PRO A 337 2.71 -33.10 -1.22
C PRO A 337 2.68 -33.43 -2.70
N ILE A 338 3.13 -32.52 -3.58
CA ILE A 338 3.03 -32.70 -5.04
C ILE A 338 4.11 -31.89 -5.76
N LYS A 339 4.65 -32.46 -6.82
CA LYS A 339 5.68 -31.82 -7.67
C LYS A 339 5.07 -31.15 -8.90
N VAL A 340 5.82 -30.23 -9.50
CA VAL A 340 5.43 -29.55 -10.75
C VAL A 340 5.11 -30.56 -11.85
N LYS A 341 5.93 -31.63 -12.00
CA LYS A 341 5.74 -32.67 -13.01
C LYS A 341 4.37 -33.34 -12.88
N GLU A 342 3.98 -33.72 -11.65
CA GLU A 342 2.70 -34.37 -11.40
C GLU A 342 1.51 -33.43 -11.73
N LEU A 343 1.63 -32.12 -11.42
CA LEU A 343 0.61 -31.14 -11.82
C LEU A 343 0.48 -30.98 -13.33
N ILE A 344 1.57 -31.11 -14.06
CA ILE A 344 1.59 -31.10 -15.54
C ILE A 344 0.98 -32.40 -16.09
N ASP A 345 1.36 -33.54 -15.54
CA ASP A 345 0.88 -34.87 -15.98
C ASP A 345 -0.64 -35.00 -15.78
N PHE A 346 -1.17 -34.41 -14.70
CA PHE A 346 -2.61 -34.32 -14.45
C PHE A 346 -3.32 -33.17 -15.23
N ASN A 347 -2.64 -32.46 -16.12
CA ASN A 347 -3.14 -31.30 -16.88
C ASN A 347 -3.65 -30.15 -16.01
N TRP A 348 -3.17 -30.01 -14.78
CA TRP A 348 -3.49 -28.89 -13.89
C TRP A 348 -2.55 -27.69 -14.07
N LEU A 349 -1.37 -27.92 -14.64
CA LEU A 349 -0.46 -26.89 -15.13
C LEU A 349 -0.15 -27.13 -16.61
N SER A 350 0.11 -26.05 -17.33
CA SER A 350 0.53 -26.09 -18.72
C SER A 350 1.89 -26.75 -18.86
N LYS A 351 2.09 -27.48 -19.95
CA LYS A 351 3.40 -28.07 -20.29
C LYS A 351 4.44 -26.96 -20.50
N ILE A 352 5.61 -27.14 -19.92
CA ILE A 352 6.75 -26.24 -20.12
C ILE A 352 7.40 -26.58 -21.47
N LYS A 353 7.52 -25.59 -22.35
CA LYS A 353 8.28 -25.67 -23.58
C LYS A 353 9.55 -24.82 -23.44
N PRO A 354 10.72 -25.40 -23.16
CA PRO A 354 11.94 -24.62 -23.12
C PRO A 354 12.31 -24.19 -24.54
N TYR A 355 12.62 -22.91 -24.73
CA TYR A 355 13.23 -22.38 -25.93
C TYR A 355 14.71 -22.12 -25.63
N VAL A 356 15.59 -22.81 -26.32
CA VAL A 356 17.02 -22.55 -26.23
C VAL A 356 17.40 -21.62 -27.39
N TYR A 357 17.80 -20.41 -27.03
CA TYR A 357 18.42 -19.51 -28.02
C TYR A 357 19.89 -19.87 -28.13
N SER A 358 20.31 -20.36 -29.29
CA SER A 358 21.75 -20.44 -29.64
C SER A 358 22.13 -19.03 -30.10
N GLU A 359 23.00 -18.34 -29.37
CA GLU A 359 23.74 -17.21 -29.95
C GLU A 359 24.68 -17.81 -31.02
N ASN A 360 24.34 -17.57 -32.28
CA ASN A 360 25.31 -17.76 -33.34
C ASN A 360 26.44 -16.75 -33.14
N LYS A 361 27.61 -17.22 -32.74
CA LYS A 361 28.86 -16.46 -32.76
C LYS A 361 29.28 -16.16 -34.18
#